data_7e267999ccdb6ab209d786555a6735f7
#
_entry.id   7e267999ccdb6ab209d786555a6735f7
#
_cell.length_a   1.000
_cell.length_b   1.000
_cell.length_c   1.000
_cell.angle_alpha   90.00
_cell.angle_beta   90.00
_cell.angle_gamma   90.00
#
_symmetry.space_group_name_H-M   'P 1'
#
loop_
_entity.id
_entity.type
_entity.pdbx_description
1 polymer ?
#
loop_
_entity_poly.entity_id
_entity_poly.type
_entity_poly.pdbx_seq_one_letter_code
_entity_poly.pdbx_strand_id
1 'polypeptide(L)'
;MVPFLMVSLMLGLAGCDGMDLWLRSSVDKAEGEVHLQGLSAPITIRRDEYGVPRIEASNEGDLAFGVGYAMASDRLAQMVSYSLVAQGRISEMAGVPTRDMDVYMRTLGVRRQSERHLAQVSPELMQSLQRFADGVNAWLETHQDKLPLDFRLTGYTPEPWAPINSMDVFMMLNLGLSLNLPEEIAFLDLAGVVGPEKAAWLIPTYPDEPIALDEAAKLKDFPFKDLQASLQGYTNLDKQLASVFVPLRQAASNNWVVSAARTKGKASILANDTHLLLEHPPVWMLIQVAASGYSAGGVAIAGLPGVIAGYNGHVAWGMTMVMADSQDVFVEKLKQEGGKTLYLYKDEWRPVQQREEILRIKGEPDQKIIVQETVHGPLMNAALRGQRVNEVMMTPTVKISDRYGLAVQTTAVTADKSVERFFRLGQARDFATAEKAMEGIGAIHLNMVFADKANIGWQVTGSYPLR
;
A
#
# COMPACT_ATOMS: atom_id res chain seq x y z
N MET A 1 36.17 -45.43 13.91
CA MET A 1 35.84 -44.00 13.61
C MET A 1 34.98 -43.78 12.37
N VAL A 2 34.90 -44.74 11.46
CA VAL A 2 34.08 -44.60 10.19
C VAL A 2 32.55 -44.71 10.41
N PRO A 3 31.99 -45.53 11.34
CA PRO A 3 30.54 -45.64 11.48
C PRO A 3 29.85 -44.38 12.06
N PHE A 4 30.56 -43.61 12.89
CA PHE A 4 29.96 -42.38 13.49
C PHE A 4 29.82 -41.24 12.50
N LEU A 5 30.73 -41.13 11.52
CA LEU A 5 30.63 -40.12 10.44
C LEU A 5 29.51 -40.44 9.47
N MET A 6 29.25 -41.70 9.16
CA MET A 6 28.15 -42.11 8.29
C MET A 6 26.78 -41.88 8.94
N VAL A 7 26.64 -42.13 10.24
CA VAL A 7 25.38 -41.86 10.97
C VAL A 7 25.09 -40.36 11.06
N SER A 8 26.11 -39.53 11.29
CA SER A 8 25.96 -38.08 11.28
C SER A 8 25.62 -37.52 9.89
N LEU A 9 26.16 -38.11 8.83
CA LEU A 9 25.85 -37.72 7.44
C LEU A 9 24.44 -38.15 7.05
N MET A 10 24.00 -39.36 7.45
CA MET A 10 22.63 -39.82 7.21
C MET A 10 21.57 -39.02 7.99
N LEU A 11 21.88 -38.63 9.23
CA LEU A 11 21.01 -37.74 10.02
C LEU A 11 20.93 -36.32 9.42
N GLY A 12 22.04 -35.85 8.84
CA GLY A 12 22.05 -34.56 8.12
C GLY A 12 21.24 -34.61 6.82
N LEU A 13 21.35 -35.71 6.04
CA LEU A 13 20.56 -35.90 4.82
C LEU A 13 19.07 -36.12 5.11
N ALA A 14 18.75 -36.93 6.13
CA ALA A 14 17.37 -37.11 6.57
C ALA A 14 16.73 -35.80 7.11
N GLY A 15 17.55 -34.91 7.69
CA GLY A 15 17.10 -33.56 8.11
C GLY A 15 16.78 -32.65 6.93
N CYS A 16 17.59 -32.74 5.84
CA CYS A 16 17.31 -31.97 4.61
C CYS A 16 16.04 -32.47 3.89
N ASP A 17 15.88 -33.81 3.78
CA ASP A 17 14.65 -34.39 3.18
C ASP A 17 13.40 -34.07 4.00
N GLY A 18 13.50 -34.13 5.33
CA GLY A 18 12.39 -33.75 6.23
C GLY A 18 12.04 -32.27 6.14
N MET A 19 13.03 -31.39 5.99
CA MET A 19 12.82 -29.96 5.80
C MET A 19 12.17 -29.69 4.43
N ASP A 20 12.64 -30.32 3.35
CA ASP A 20 12.03 -30.15 2.02
C ASP A 20 10.58 -30.65 1.99
N LEU A 21 10.29 -31.78 2.60
CA LEU A 21 8.92 -32.28 2.75
C LEU A 21 8.02 -31.31 3.56
N TRP A 22 8.56 -30.75 4.62
CA TRP A 22 7.84 -29.78 5.44
C TRP A 22 7.57 -28.46 4.69
N LEU A 23 8.56 -27.95 3.94
CA LEU A 23 8.39 -26.77 3.08
C LEU A 23 7.35 -27.02 2.00
N ARG A 24 7.43 -28.15 1.29
CA ARG A 24 6.51 -28.52 0.22
C ARG A 24 5.10 -28.84 0.73
N SER A 25 4.92 -29.16 2.00
CA SER A 25 3.60 -29.44 2.57
C SER A 25 2.67 -28.22 2.64
N SER A 26 3.21 -27.01 2.49
CA SER A 26 2.42 -25.76 2.36
C SER A 26 2.02 -25.44 0.92
N VAL A 27 2.52 -26.20 -0.06
CA VAL A 27 2.15 -26.00 -1.48
C VAL A 27 0.87 -26.77 -1.76
N ASP A 28 -0.15 -26.06 -2.20
CA ASP A 28 -1.41 -26.67 -2.58
C ASP A 28 -1.29 -27.39 -3.93
N LYS A 29 -1.99 -28.53 -4.04
CA LYS A 29 -2.20 -29.19 -5.32
C LYS A 29 -3.38 -28.56 -6.00
N ALA A 30 -3.12 -27.69 -6.96
CA ALA A 30 -4.14 -26.92 -7.67
C ALA A 30 -4.94 -27.75 -8.69
N GLU A 31 -5.22 -29.03 -8.39
CA GLU A 31 -5.97 -29.93 -9.27
C GLU A 31 -7.07 -30.66 -8.50
N GLY A 32 -8.23 -30.76 -9.11
CA GLY A 32 -9.38 -31.50 -8.58
C GLY A 32 -10.64 -30.66 -8.45
N GLU A 33 -11.63 -31.22 -7.78
CA GLU A 33 -12.91 -30.60 -7.49
C GLU A 33 -13.02 -30.34 -5.98
N VAL A 34 -13.41 -29.12 -5.62
CA VAL A 34 -13.62 -28.73 -4.23
C VAL A 34 -15.06 -28.29 -4.06
N HIS A 35 -15.78 -28.91 -3.11
CA HIS A 35 -17.14 -28.52 -2.79
C HIS A 35 -17.15 -27.43 -1.71
N LEU A 36 -17.55 -26.22 -2.11
CA LEU A 36 -17.62 -25.05 -1.23
C LEU A 36 -19.06 -24.58 -1.07
N GLN A 37 -19.38 -24.07 0.10
CA GLN A 37 -20.69 -23.45 0.35
C GLN A 37 -20.71 -22.01 -0.15
N GLY A 38 -21.90 -21.47 -0.39
CA GLY A 38 -22.10 -20.08 -0.74
C GLY A 38 -21.97 -19.75 -2.23
N LEU A 39 -21.72 -20.73 -3.09
CA LEU A 39 -21.76 -20.57 -4.54
C LEU A 39 -23.16 -20.80 -5.09
N SER A 40 -23.58 -20.00 -6.08
CA SER A 40 -24.83 -20.21 -6.79
C SER A 40 -24.68 -21.17 -7.96
N ALA A 41 -23.48 -21.31 -8.52
CA ALA A 41 -23.13 -22.22 -9.59
C ALA A 41 -21.62 -22.57 -9.52
N PRO A 42 -21.18 -23.65 -10.21
CA PRO A 42 -19.76 -24.01 -10.26
C PRO A 42 -18.88 -22.91 -10.84
N ILE A 43 -17.69 -22.77 -10.27
CA ILE A 43 -16.61 -21.91 -10.73
C ILE A 43 -15.51 -22.80 -11.31
N THR A 44 -14.89 -22.38 -12.40
CA THR A 44 -13.72 -23.04 -12.95
C THR A 44 -12.50 -22.14 -12.81
N ILE A 45 -11.44 -22.65 -12.19
CA ILE A 45 -10.12 -21.99 -12.11
C ILE A 45 -9.14 -22.85 -12.90
N ARG A 46 -8.63 -22.34 -14.01
CA ARG A 46 -7.60 -23.02 -14.82
C ARG A 46 -6.33 -22.19 -14.76
N ARG A 47 -5.18 -22.85 -14.77
CA ARG A 47 -3.88 -22.19 -14.82
C ARG A 47 -3.17 -22.55 -16.11
N ASP A 48 -2.53 -21.56 -16.73
CA ASP A 48 -1.65 -21.81 -17.87
C ASP A 48 -0.27 -22.36 -17.43
N GLU A 49 0.63 -22.52 -18.39
CA GLU A 49 2.00 -23.01 -18.14
C GLU A 49 2.85 -22.09 -17.24
N TYR A 50 2.46 -20.82 -17.07
CA TYR A 50 3.09 -19.85 -16.17
C TYR A 50 2.36 -19.72 -14.83
N GLY A 51 1.33 -20.53 -14.59
CA GLY A 51 0.52 -20.47 -13.38
C GLY A 51 -0.50 -19.34 -13.34
N VAL A 52 -0.69 -18.58 -14.43
CA VAL A 52 -1.66 -17.48 -14.51
C VAL A 52 -3.08 -18.04 -14.41
N PRO A 53 -3.88 -17.64 -13.39
CA PRO A 53 -5.22 -18.17 -13.23
C PRO A 53 -6.20 -17.50 -14.20
N ARG A 54 -7.01 -18.34 -14.86
CA ARG A 54 -8.22 -17.98 -15.55
C ARG A 54 -9.41 -18.46 -14.74
N ILE A 55 -10.24 -17.52 -14.29
CA ILE A 55 -11.38 -17.76 -13.41
C ILE A 55 -12.66 -17.50 -14.19
N GLU A 56 -13.50 -18.52 -14.27
CA GLU A 56 -14.76 -18.50 -15.04
C GLU A 56 -15.93 -18.84 -14.12
N ALA A 57 -16.96 -18.00 -14.13
CA ALA A 57 -18.18 -18.16 -13.36
C ALA A 57 -19.42 -17.82 -14.20
N SER A 58 -20.61 -18.19 -13.73
CA SER A 58 -21.87 -17.86 -14.40
C SER A 58 -22.37 -16.44 -14.11
N ASN A 59 -21.90 -15.82 -13.03
CA ASN A 59 -22.27 -14.47 -12.59
C ASN A 59 -21.11 -13.75 -11.89
N GLU A 60 -21.21 -12.44 -11.75
CA GLU A 60 -20.16 -11.59 -11.16
C GLU A 60 -19.92 -11.87 -9.66
N GLY A 61 -20.94 -12.27 -8.90
CA GLY A 61 -20.81 -12.61 -7.48
C GLY A 61 -19.96 -13.86 -7.27
N ASP A 62 -20.24 -14.92 -8.03
CA ASP A 62 -19.44 -16.15 -7.99
C ASP A 62 -18.04 -15.91 -8.59
N LEU A 63 -17.92 -15.01 -9.60
CA LEU A 63 -16.62 -14.60 -10.13
C LEU A 63 -15.77 -13.93 -9.04
N ALA A 64 -16.31 -12.97 -8.30
CA ALA A 64 -15.60 -12.30 -7.20
C ALA A 64 -15.15 -13.31 -6.11
N PHE A 65 -16.00 -14.27 -5.76
CA PHE A 65 -15.64 -15.38 -4.88
C PHE A 65 -14.46 -16.19 -5.45
N GLY A 66 -14.51 -16.59 -6.72
CA GLY A 66 -13.44 -17.36 -7.37
C GLY A 66 -12.11 -16.59 -7.41
N VAL A 67 -12.15 -15.27 -7.61
CA VAL A 67 -10.97 -14.39 -7.56
C VAL A 67 -10.37 -14.40 -6.15
N GLY A 68 -11.21 -14.25 -5.11
CA GLY A 68 -10.78 -14.30 -3.71
C GLY A 68 -10.11 -15.62 -3.36
N TYR A 69 -10.73 -16.74 -3.76
CA TYR A 69 -10.18 -18.08 -3.54
C TYR A 69 -8.83 -18.28 -4.26
N ALA A 70 -8.72 -17.88 -5.52
CA ALA A 70 -7.49 -18.02 -6.30
C ALA A 70 -6.36 -17.14 -5.74
N MET A 71 -6.68 -15.90 -5.34
CA MET A 71 -5.69 -15.02 -4.71
C MET A 71 -5.23 -15.54 -3.36
N ALA A 72 -6.11 -16.10 -2.54
CA ALA A 72 -5.73 -16.71 -1.27
C ALA A 72 -4.82 -17.93 -1.49
N SER A 73 -5.14 -18.78 -2.46
CA SER A 73 -4.28 -19.92 -2.83
C SER A 73 -2.85 -19.51 -3.19
N ASP A 74 -2.68 -18.38 -3.88
CA ASP A 74 -1.38 -17.97 -4.41
C ASP A 74 -0.64 -16.96 -3.53
N ARG A 75 -1.37 -16.10 -2.79
CA ARG A 75 -0.85 -14.85 -2.25
C ARG A 75 -1.33 -14.51 -0.85
N LEU A 76 -1.94 -15.44 -0.09
CA LEU A 76 -2.56 -15.13 1.21
C LEU A 76 -1.60 -14.41 2.18
N ALA A 77 -0.34 -14.87 2.26
CA ALA A 77 0.64 -14.24 3.15
C ALA A 77 0.92 -12.79 2.76
N GLN A 78 1.02 -12.50 1.46
CA GLN A 78 1.16 -11.14 0.95
C GLN A 78 -0.08 -10.28 1.23
N MET A 79 -1.28 -10.82 1.00
CA MET A 79 -2.54 -10.13 1.28
C MET A 79 -2.65 -9.73 2.76
N VAL A 80 -2.43 -10.68 3.65
CA VAL A 80 -2.50 -10.47 5.10
C VAL A 80 -1.42 -9.48 5.55
N SER A 81 -0.19 -9.60 5.05
CA SER A 81 0.90 -8.67 5.39
C SER A 81 0.57 -7.24 4.97
N TYR A 82 0.05 -7.04 3.77
CA TYR A 82 -0.36 -5.71 3.29
C TYR A 82 -1.46 -5.10 4.16
N SER A 83 -2.47 -5.89 4.52
CA SER A 83 -3.53 -5.44 5.40
C SER A 83 -3.03 -5.14 6.82
N LEU A 84 -2.16 -5.98 7.40
CA LEU A 84 -1.55 -5.73 8.71
C LEU A 84 -0.69 -4.48 8.74
N VAL A 85 0.12 -4.23 7.69
CA VAL A 85 0.89 -2.99 7.56
C VAL A 85 -0.04 -1.78 7.54
N ALA A 86 -1.07 -1.77 6.71
CA ALA A 86 -2.02 -0.66 6.64
C ALA A 86 -2.73 -0.39 7.97
N GLN A 87 -3.02 -1.45 8.72
CA GLN A 87 -3.62 -1.38 10.06
C GLN A 87 -2.64 -0.92 11.15
N GLY A 88 -1.32 -0.94 10.89
CA GLY A 88 -0.29 -0.79 11.92
C GLY A 88 -0.33 -1.95 12.92
N ARG A 89 -0.37 -3.20 12.42
CA ARG A 89 -0.47 -4.45 13.19
C ARG A 89 0.58 -5.50 12.75
N ILE A 90 1.51 -5.15 11.88
CA ILE A 90 2.48 -6.12 11.37
C ILE A 90 3.37 -6.69 12.48
N SER A 91 3.56 -5.99 13.59
CA SER A 91 4.30 -6.49 14.74
C SER A 91 3.59 -7.60 15.51
N GLU A 92 2.30 -7.82 15.30
CA GLU A 92 1.59 -9.01 15.81
C GLU A 92 2.13 -10.30 15.15
N MET A 93 2.61 -10.20 13.90
CA MET A 93 3.21 -11.31 13.15
C MET A 93 4.74 -11.32 13.25
N ALA A 94 5.39 -10.18 12.99
CA ALA A 94 6.84 -10.06 12.82
C ALA A 94 7.59 -9.60 14.10
N GLY A 95 6.88 -9.17 15.14
CA GLY A 95 7.45 -8.78 16.42
C GLY A 95 8.09 -7.40 16.42
N VAL A 96 8.99 -7.18 17.39
CA VAL A 96 9.64 -5.90 17.66
C VAL A 96 10.26 -5.19 16.45
N PRO A 97 10.91 -5.86 15.48
CA PRO A 97 11.53 -5.19 14.33
C PRO A 97 10.59 -4.31 13.52
N THR A 98 9.30 -4.59 13.52
CA THR A 98 8.29 -3.87 12.74
C THR A 98 7.45 -2.88 13.57
N ARG A 99 7.76 -2.73 14.84
CA ARG A 99 7.00 -1.88 15.77
C ARG A 99 6.91 -0.43 15.32
N ASP A 100 8.02 0.17 14.86
CA ASP A 100 8.04 1.59 14.49
C ASP A 100 7.23 1.84 13.20
N MET A 101 7.13 0.83 12.32
CA MET A 101 6.21 0.85 11.20
C MET A 101 4.75 0.90 11.67
N ASP A 102 4.38 0.10 12.67
CA ASP A 102 3.02 0.12 13.22
C ASP A 102 2.70 1.48 13.86
N VAL A 103 3.66 2.06 14.60
CA VAL A 103 3.50 3.42 15.15
C VAL A 103 3.27 4.44 14.05
N TYR A 104 4.06 4.37 12.97
CA TYR A 104 3.92 5.26 11.81
C TYR A 104 2.55 5.14 11.15
N MET A 105 2.13 3.93 10.80
CA MET A 105 0.85 3.69 10.12
C MET A 105 -0.35 4.08 10.98
N ARG A 106 -0.29 3.82 12.29
CA ARG A 106 -1.32 4.26 13.25
C ARG A 106 -1.31 5.76 13.45
N THR A 107 -0.13 6.40 13.46
CA THR A 107 -0.03 7.86 13.53
C THR A 107 -0.68 8.51 12.33
N LEU A 108 -0.40 8.05 11.10
CA LEU A 108 -1.07 8.50 9.89
C LEU A 108 -2.57 8.18 9.89
N GLY A 109 -2.99 7.14 10.59
CA GLY A 109 -4.38 6.73 10.68
C GLY A 109 -4.89 6.05 9.40
N VAL A 110 -4.04 5.28 8.72
CA VAL A 110 -4.38 4.63 7.43
C VAL A 110 -5.62 3.76 7.55
N ARG A 111 -5.74 2.91 8.59
CA ARG A 111 -6.94 2.10 8.84
C ARG A 111 -8.22 2.93 8.98
N ARG A 112 -8.17 4.05 9.66
CA ARG A 112 -9.33 4.96 9.81
C ARG A 112 -9.78 5.53 8.47
N GLN A 113 -8.85 5.74 7.55
CA GLN A 113 -9.19 6.17 6.19
C GLN A 113 -9.76 5.01 5.37
N SER A 114 -9.24 3.78 5.54
CA SER A 114 -9.86 2.57 4.95
C SER A 114 -11.34 2.46 5.35
N GLU A 115 -11.66 2.67 6.62
CA GLU A 115 -13.04 2.66 7.12
C GLU A 115 -13.91 3.76 6.48
N ARG A 116 -13.36 4.97 6.31
CA ARG A 116 -14.06 6.07 5.64
C ARG A 116 -14.28 5.82 4.15
N HIS A 117 -13.31 5.21 3.47
CA HIS A 117 -13.47 4.78 2.08
C HIS A 117 -14.56 3.72 1.95
N LEU A 118 -14.50 2.68 2.78
CA LEU A 118 -15.48 1.60 2.76
C LEU A 118 -16.92 2.11 3.00
N ALA A 119 -17.09 3.13 3.84
CA ALA A 119 -18.39 3.75 4.09
C ALA A 119 -18.96 4.52 2.88
N GLN A 120 -18.18 4.78 1.84
CA GLN A 120 -18.59 5.53 0.64
C GLN A 120 -18.82 4.66 -0.60
N VAL A 121 -18.50 3.36 -0.52
CA VAL A 121 -18.69 2.46 -1.67
C VAL A 121 -20.18 2.18 -1.92
N SER A 122 -20.51 1.93 -3.18
CA SER A 122 -21.87 1.53 -3.56
C SER A 122 -22.24 0.14 -3.00
N PRO A 123 -23.54 -0.17 -2.88
CA PRO A 123 -23.99 -1.51 -2.52
C PRO A 123 -23.43 -2.60 -3.42
N GLU A 124 -23.29 -2.34 -4.73
CA GLU A 124 -22.74 -3.27 -5.71
C GLU A 124 -21.27 -3.58 -5.44
N LEU A 125 -20.46 -2.53 -5.23
CA LEU A 125 -19.05 -2.74 -4.87
C LEU A 125 -18.91 -3.42 -3.52
N MET A 126 -19.73 -3.04 -2.52
CA MET A 126 -19.74 -3.71 -1.22
C MET A 126 -20.05 -5.21 -1.36
N GLN A 127 -21.02 -5.56 -2.19
CA GLN A 127 -21.34 -6.96 -2.48
C GLN A 127 -20.16 -7.68 -3.16
N SER A 128 -19.49 -7.06 -4.12
CA SER A 128 -18.31 -7.63 -4.76
C SER A 128 -17.17 -7.86 -3.78
N LEU A 129 -16.89 -6.89 -2.90
CA LEU A 129 -15.89 -7.01 -1.83
C LEU A 129 -16.24 -8.12 -0.83
N GLN A 130 -17.52 -8.27 -0.48
CA GLN A 130 -17.96 -9.33 0.42
C GLN A 130 -17.80 -10.70 -0.25
N ARG A 131 -18.20 -10.85 -1.49
CA ARG A 131 -18.05 -12.11 -2.23
C ARG A 131 -16.58 -12.49 -2.43
N PHE A 132 -15.72 -11.51 -2.65
CA PHE A 132 -14.27 -11.72 -2.66
C PHE A 132 -13.78 -12.23 -1.29
N ALA A 133 -14.20 -11.59 -0.21
CA ALA A 133 -13.86 -12.01 1.15
C ALA A 133 -14.35 -13.44 1.45
N ASP A 134 -15.56 -13.79 1.03
CA ASP A 134 -16.11 -15.15 1.18
C ASP A 134 -15.22 -16.18 0.49
N GLY A 135 -14.70 -15.87 -0.71
CA GLY A 135 -13.77 -16.74 -1.43
C GLY A 135 -12.42 -16.93 -0.72
N VAL A 136 -11.85 -15.84 -0.18
CA VAL A 136 -10.62 -15.89 0.64
C VAL A 136 -10.84 -16.77 1.87
N ASN A 137 -11.96 -16.58 2.55
CA ASN A 137 -12.30 -17.33 3.76
C ASN A 137 -12.58 -18.81 3.49
N ALA A 138 -13.21 -19.13 2.35
CA ALA A 138 -13.43 -20.52 1.94
C ALA A 138 -12.10 -21.25 1.71
N TRP A 139 -11.08 -20.55 1.16
CA TRP A 139 -9.74 -21.12 1.07
C TRP A 139 -9.11 -21.31 2.46
N LEU A 140 -9.19 -20.32 3.32
CA LEU A 140 -8.68 -20.38 4.70
C LEU A 140 -9.30 -21.55 5.49
N GLU A 141 -10.60 -21.72 5.42
CA GLU A 141 -11.33 -22.77 6.15
C GLU A 141 -10.89 -24.18 5.70
N THR A 142 -10.61 -24.37 4.42
CA THR A 142 -10.21 -25.65 3.86
C THR A 142 -8.72 -25.97 3.96
N HIS A 143 -7.87 -24.98 4.36
CA HIS A 143 -6.40 -25.11 4.39
C HIS A 143 -5.76 -24.72 5.72
N GLN A 144 -6.49 -24.80 6.83
CA GLN A 144 -5.98 -24.42 8.17
C GLN A 144 -4.74 -25.23 8.59
N ASP A 145 -4.62 -26.46 8.15
CA ASP A 145 -3.48 -27.35 8.40
C ASP A 145 -2.30 -27.14 7.42
N LYS A 146 -2.51 -26.35 6.35
CA LYS A 146 -1.54 -26.14 5.26
C LYS A 146 -1.30 -24.65 4.97
N LEU A 147 -1.36 -23.82 5.98
CA LEU A 147 -1.12 -22.38 5.81
C LEU A 147 0.24 -22.08 5.16
N PRO A 148 0.36 -21.01 4.40
CA PRO A 148 1.62 -20.50 3.87
C PRO A 148 2.76 -20.50 4.88
N LEU A 149 3.97 -20.69 4.38
CA LEU A 149 5.17 -20.83 5.20
C LEU A 149 5.37 -19.65 6.16
N ASP A 150 5.07 -18.45 5.73
CA ASP A 150 5.18 -17.22 6.52
C ASP A 150 4.41 -17.31 7.85
N PHE A 151 3.20 -17.83 7.81
CA PHE A 151 2.38 -18.02 9.02
C PHE A 151 2.93 -19.15 9.91
N ARG A 152 3.39 -20.21 9.30
CA ARG A 152 3.97 -21.36 10.03
C ARG A 152 5.28 -20.98 10.73
N LEU A 153 6.12 -20.15 10.10
CA LEU A 153 7.37 -19.66 10.68
C LEU A 153 7.13 -18.62 11.78
N THR A 154 6.17 -17.75 11.56
CA THR A 154 5.83 -16.70 12.53
C THR A 154 4.90 -17.18 13.62
N GLY A 155 4.18 -18.29 13.44
CA GLY A 155 3.13 -18.76 14.36
C GLY A 155 1.91 -17.81 14.36
N TYR A 156 1.78 -16.96 13.36
CA TYR A 156 0.61 -16.07 13.22
C TYR A 156 -0.55 -16.84 12.61
N THR A 157 -1.73 -16.68 13.18
CA THR A 157 -2.98 -17.24 12.63
C THR A 157 -3.74 -16.13 11.92
N PRO A 158 -3.91 -16.20 10.58
CA PRO A 158 -4.66 -15.18 9.85
C PRO A 158 -6.12 -15.10 10.35
N GLU A 159 -6.58 -13.88 10.54
CA GLU A 159 -7.99 -13.60 10.82
C GLU A 159 -8.82 -13.76 9.52
N PRO A 160 -10.13 -14.04 9.62
CA PRO A 160 -11.01 -14.04 8.47
C PRO A 160 -10.92 -12.71 7.69
N TRP A 161 -10.84 -12.80 6.37
CA TRP A 161 -10.84 -11.63 5.50
C TRP A 161 -12.19 -10.94 5.48
N ALA A 162 -12.20 -9.62 5.53
CA ALA A 162 -13.41 -8.80 5.43
C ALA A 162 -13.22 -7.71 4.36
N PRO A 163 -14.26 -7.09 3.83
CA PRO A 163 -14.18 -6.01 2.85
C PRO A 163 -13.21 -4.89 3.23
N ILE A 164 -13.09 -4.60 4.51
CA ILE A 164 -12.19 -3.57 5.04
C ILE A 164 -10.72 -3.92 4.83
N ASN A 165 -10.33 -5.20 4.78
CA ASN A 165 -8.95 -5.61 4.51
C ASN A 165 -8.55 -5.30 3.07
N SER A 166 -9.48 -5.41 2.11
CA SER A 166 -9.26 -4.94 0.74
C SER A 166 -9.08 -3.42 0.67
N MET A 167 -9.82 -2.65 1.47
CA MET A 167 -9.59 -1.20 1.58
C MET A 167 -8.22 -0.89 2.18
N ASP A 168 -7.76 -1.65 3.16
CA ASP A 168 -6.41 -1.51 3.73
C ASP A 168 -5.33 -1.70 2.65
N VAL A 169 -5.46 -2.73 1.80
CA VAL A 169 -4.55 -2.95 0.67
C VAL A 169 -4.59 -1.78 -0.31
N PHE A 170 -5.77 -1.27 -0.64
CA PHE A 170 -5.91 -0.11 -1.51
C PHE A 170 -5.24 1.15 -0.92
N MET A 171 -5.45 1.41 0.37
CA MET A 171 -4.85 2.57 1.05
C MET A 171 -3.33 2.45 1.16
N MET A 172 -2.80 1.24 1.36
CA MET A 172 -1.36 0.99 1.34
C MET A 172 -0.76 1.29 -0.04
N LEU A 173 -1.45 0.89 -1.12
CA LEU A 173 -1.05 1.23 -2.49
C LEU A 173 -1.05 2.74 -2.72
N ASN A 174 -2.11 3.43 -2.32
CA ASN A 174 -2.20 4.90 -2.45
C ASN A 174 -1.03 5.58 -1.74
N LEU A 175 -0.76 5.20 -0.50
CA LEU A 175 0.35 5.75 0.28
C LEU A 175 1.69 5.47 -0.41
N GLY A 176 1.92 4.24 -0.87
CA GLY A 176 3.16 3.84 -1.55
C GLY A 176 3.44 4.58 -2.86
N LEU A 177 2.37 4.96 -3.60
CA LEU A 177 2.47 5.70 -4.87
C LEU A 177 2.47 7.23 -4.69
N SER A 178 2.35 7.74 -3.46
CA SER A 178 2.22 9.17 -3.17
C SER A 178 3.25 9.64 -2.12
N LEU A 179 4.39 8.95 -2.02
CA LEU A 179 5.42 9.24 -1.02
C LEU A 179 6.41 10.26 -1.56
N ASN A 180 6.20 11.55 -1.27
CA ASN A 180 7.20 12.62 -1.46
C ASN A 180 7.72 13.21 -0.13
N LEU A 181 7.28 12.65 1.00
CA LEU A 181 7.71 13.10 2.32
C LEU A 181 9.23 13.07 2.56
N PRO A 182 10.01 12.10 2.00
CA PRO A 182 11.46 12.14 2.09
C PRO A 182 12.10 13.37 1.42
N GLU A 183 11.52 13.84 0.34
CA GLU A 183 11.98 15.04 -0.38
C GLU A 183 11.78 16.29 0.47
N GLU A 184 10.64 16.42 1.15
CA GLU A 184 10.35 17.47 2.11
C GLU A 184 11.37 17.50 3.26
N ILE A 185 11.63 16.32 3.84
CA ILE A 185 12.60 16.18 4.93
C ILE A 185 14.02 16.43 4.44
N ALA A 186 14.39 15.98 3.24
CA ALA A 186 15.69 16.21 2.64
C ALA A 186 15.93 17.72 2.40
N PHE A 187 14.90 18.43 1.94
CA PHE A 187 14.98 19.88 1.81
C PHE A 187 15.26 20.58 3.15
N LEU A 188 14.50 20.22 4.19
CA LEU A 188 14.68 20.79 5.53
C LEU A 188 16.08 20.48 6.10
N ASP A 189 16.57 19.26 5.95
CA ASP A 189 17.90 18.85 6.43
C ASP A 189 19.00 19.62 5.67
N LEU A 190 18.92 19.67 4.35
CA LEU A 190 19.84 20.39 3.49
C LEU A 190 19.84 21.91 3.80
N ALA A 191 18.66 22.51 3.96
CA ALA A 191 18.50 23.91 4.31
C ALA A 191 19.12 24.24 5.68
N GLY A 192 19.08 23.30 6.61
CA GLY A 192 19.74 23.41 7.91
C GLY A 192 21.28 23.45 7.82
N VAL A 193 21.85 22.83 6.77
CA VAL A 193 23.32 22.73 6.57
C VAL A 193 23.85 23.88 5.68
N VAL A 194 23.22 24.14 4.54
CA VAL A 194 23.73 25.10 3.54
C VAL A 194 22.98 26.42 3.50
N GLY A 195 21.89 26.52 4.23
CA GLY A 195 20.93 27.63 4.19
C GLY A 195 19.82 27.42 3.14
N PRO A 196 18.63 28.00 3.38
CA PRO A 196 17.44 27.72 2.56
C PRO A 196 17.58 28.16 1.09
N GLU A 197 18.24 29.28 0.82
CA GLU A 197 18.47 29.75 -0.57
C GLU A 197 19.32 28.78 -1.39
N LYS A 198 20.39 28.22 -0.77
CA LYS A 198 21.23 27.25 -1.45
C LYS A 198 20.53 25.89 -1.58
N ALA A 199 19.76 25.49 -0.58
CA ALA A 199 18.96 24.28 -0.64
C ALA A 199 17.93 24.36 -1.78
N ALA A 200 17.23 25.48 -1.93
CA ALA A 200 16.28 25.72 -3.00
C ALA A 200 16.91 25.64 -4.39
N TRP A 201 18.19 26.08 -4.50
CA TRP A 201 18.95 25.96 -5.77
C TRP A 201 19.43 24.54 -6.03
N LEU A 202 19.77 23.76 -4.99
CA LEU A 202 20.31 22.40 -5.12
C LEU A 202 19.21 21.35 -5.36
N ILE A 203 17.99 21.59 -4.90
CA ILE A 203 16.86 20.71 -5.14
C ILE A 203 16.03 21.33 -6.27
N PRO A 204 16.20 20.85 -7.52
CA PRO A 204 15.46 21.39 -8.63
C PRO A 204 13.98 21.02 -8.48
N THR A 205 13.16 22.05 -8.42
CA THR A 205 11.75 21.97 -8.78
C THR A 205 11.63 21.90 -10.31
N TYR A 206 10.45 21.92 -10.87
CA TYR A 206 10.29 21.91 -12.33
C TYR A 206 11.12 23.00 -12.99
N PRO A 207 11.66 22.77 -14.22
CA PRO A 207 12.62 23.67 -14.87
C PRO A 207 12.19 25.13 -14.98
N ASP A 208 10.88 25.37 -14.99
CA ASP A 208 10.29 26.69 -15.18
C ASP A 208 9.81 27.36 -13.88
N GLU A 209 9.86 26.66 -12.74
CA GLU A 209 9.43 27.17 -11.44
C GLU A 209 10.46 26.82 -10.36
N PRO A 210 11.62 27.49 -10.32
CA PRO A 210 12.48 27.38 -9.16
C PRO A 210 11.72 27.91 -7.93
N ILE A 211 11.93 27.29 -6.76
CA ILE A 211 11.46 27.90 -5.49
C ILE A 211 11.96 29.34 -5.51
N ALA A 212 11.05 30.28 -5.47
CA ALA A 212 11.39 31.69 -5.55
C ALA A 212 12.38 32.00 -4.41
N LEU A 213 13.51 32.64 -4.71
CA LEU A 213 14.55 32.95 -3.72
C LEU A 213 14.01 33.79 -2.56
N ASP A 214 12.98 34.59 -2.79
CA ASP A 214 12.25 35.34 -1.79
C ASP A 214 11.41 34.44 -0.85
N GLU A 215 10.85 33.33 -1.34
CA GLU A 215 10.21 32.31 -0.49
C GLU A 215 11.24 31.57 0.36
N ALA A 216 12.37 31.18 -0.23
CA ALA A 216 13.47 30.56 0.52
C ALA A 216 14.05 31.52 1.59
N ALA A 217 14.09 32.82 1.32
CA ALA A 217 14.56 33.84 2.27
C ALA A 217 13.67 33.93 3.53
N LYS A 218 12.37 33.61 3.43
CA LYS A 218 11.45 33.56 4.59
C LYS A 218 11.85 32.49 5.60
N LEU A 219 12.61 31.48 5.20
CA LEU A 219 13.12 30.42 6.07
C LEU A 219 14.41 30.79 6.81
N LYS A 220 14.93 32.03 6.65
CA LYS A 220 16.20 32.46 7.28
C LYS A 220 16.21 32.32 8.81
N ASP A 221 15.07 32.61 9.44
CA ASP A 221 14.89 32.52 10.90
C ASP A 221 14.25 31.20 11.35
N PHE A 222 14.18 30.23 10.44
CA PHE A 222 13.56 28.94 10.71
C PHE A 222 14.42 28.12 11.71
N PRO A 223 13.80 27.36 12.64
CA PRO A 223 14.51 26.74 13.76
C PRO A 223 15.20 25.42 13.38
N PHE A 224 16.02 25.39 12.34
CA PHE A 224 16.67 24.17 11.83
C PHE A 224 17.43 23.39 12.91
N LYS A 225 18.14 24.07 13.82
CA LYS A 225 18.90 23.41 14.90
C LYS A 225 17.98 22.66 15.88
N ASP A 226 16.83 23.23 16.19
CA ASP A 226 15.85 22.61 17.10
C ASP A 226 15.15 21.41 16.43
N LEU A 227 15.10 21.39 15.10
CA LEU A 227 14.47 20.32 14.32
C LEU A 227 15.41 19.18 13.95
N GLN A 228 16.72 19.38 13.99
CA GLN A 228 17.70 18.41 13.48
C GLN A 228 17.51 17.00 14.05
N ALA A 229 17.18 16.87 15.34
CA ALA A 229 16.89 15.56 15.93
C ALA A 229 15.61 14.92 15.35
N SER A 230 14.58 15.72 15.06
CA SER A 230 13.34 15.24 14.43
C SER A 230 13.60 14.78 12.99
N LEU A 231 14.39 15.53 12.22
CA LEU A 231 14.79 15.16 10.86
C LEU A 231 15.61 13.88 10.85
N GLN A 232 16.55 13.72 11.77
CA GLN A 232 17.32 12.49 11.93
C GLN A 232 16.43 11.30 12.31
N GLY A 233 15.45 11.51 13.18
CA GLY A 233 14.43 10.51 13.54
C GLY A 233 13.63 10.06 12.31
N TYR A 234 13.25 10.99 11.45
CA TYR A 234 12.57 10.70 10.20
C TYR A 234 13.46 9.88 9.26
N THR A 235 14.69 10.28 9.02
CA THR A 235 15.64 9.53 8.16
C THR A 235 15.82 8.09 8.63
N ASN A 236 15.85 7.85 9.94
CA ASN A 236 15.93 6.50 10.49
C ASN A 236 14.65 5.70 10.26
N LEU A 237 13.48 6.31 10.44
CA LEU A 237 12.19 5.70 10.16
C LEU A 237 12.04 5.38 8.66
N ASP A 238 12.42 6.31 7.78
CA ASP A 238 12.33 6.13 6.32
C ASP A 238 13.14 4.92 5.84
N LYS A 239 14.33 4.67 6.40
CA LYS A 239 15.11 3.46 6.10
C LYS A 239 14.38 2.17 6.45
N GLN A 240 13.57 2.16 7.52
CA GLN A 240 12.76 0.99 7.89
C GLN A 240 11.55 0.84 6.97
N LEU A 241 10.87 1.94 6.66
CA LEU A 241 9.73 1.95 5.73
C LEU A 241 10.15 1.56 4.31
N ALA A 242 11.40 1.81 3.93
CA ALA A 242 11.94 1.46 2.63
C ALA A 242 11.75 -0.03 2.32
N SER A 243 11.89 -0.93 3.30
CA SER A 243 11.71 -2.37 3.10
C SER A 243 10.31 -2.75 2.61
N VAL A 244 9.29 -1.92 2.87
CA VAL A 244 7.90 -2.14 2.46
C VAL A 244 7.54 -1.35 1.20
N PHE A 245 8.03 -0.11 1.10
CA PHE A 245 7.61 0.81 0.03
C PHE A 245 8.65 0.97 -1.09
N VAL A 246 9.88 0.49 -0.93
CA VAL A 246 10.93 0.58 -1.98
C VAL A 246 10.48 0.02 -3.33
N PRO A 247 9.75 -1.11 -3.42
CA PRO A 247 9.27 -1.61 -4.70
C PRO A 247 8.45 -0.59 -5.48
N LEU A 248 7.74 0.29 -4.77
CA LEU A 248 6.92 1.36 -5.36
C LEU A 248 7.69 2.68 -5.52
N ARG A 249 8.64 2.99 -4.62
CA ARG A 249 9.36 4.28 -4.59
C ARG A 249 10.52 4.39 -5.59
N GLN A 250 11.20 3.30 -5.88
CA GLN A 250 12.29 3.25 -6.90
C GLN A 250 11.77 2.82 -8.27
N ALA A 251 10.46 2.88 -8.45
CA ALA A 251 9.81 2.49 -9.66
C ALA A 251 9.97 3.55 -10.77
N ALA A 252 10.18 3.08 -11.98
CA ALA A 252 9.88 3.81 -13.19
C ALA A 252 8.71 3.11 -13.89
N SER A 253 8.10 3.73 -14.85
CA SER A 253 7.04 3.10 -15.63
C SER A 253 6.87 3.82 -16.95
N ASN A 254 6.40 3.12 -17.97
CA ASN A 254 6.02 3.70 -19.22
C ASN A 254 4.61 3.27 -19.61
N ASN A 255 3.84 4.18 -20.17
CA ASN A 255 2.60 3.86 -20.85
C ASN A 255 2.47 4.72 -22.13
N TRP A 256 1.83 4.16 -23.13
CA TRP A 256 1.55 4.87 -24.36
C TRP A 256 0.38 4.25 -25.12
N VAL A 257 -0.24 5.03 -25.95
CA VAL A 257 -1.33 4.58 -26.82
C VAL A 257 -1.16 5.11 -28.24
N VAL A 258 -1.51 4.27 -29.21
CA VAL A 258 -1.49 4.61 -30.63
C VAL A 258 -2.91 4.53 -31.17
N SER A 259 -3.36 5.61 -31.82
CA SER A 259 -4.70 5.65 -32.39
C SER A 259 -4.89 4.68 -33.57
N ALA A 260 -6.09 4.25 -33.79
CA ALA A 260 -6.49 3.36 -34.89
C ALA A 260 -6.06 3.87 -36.28
N ALA A 261 -6.00 5.18 -36.46
CA ALA A 261 -5.58 5.81 -37.72
C ALA A 261 -4.12 5.49 -38.07
N ARG A 262 -3.27 5.24 -37.07
CA ARG A 262 -1.82 4.97 -37.23
C ARG A 262 -1.47 3.48 -37.20
N THR A 263 -2.43 2.58 -37.01
CA THR A 263 -2.19 1.13 -36.93
C THR A 263 -2.62 0.43 -38.23
N LYS A 264 -1.92 -0.64 -38.59
CA LYS A 264 -2.31 -1.49 -39.75
C LYS A 264 -3.67 -2.16 -39.53
N GLY A 265 -3.95 -2.59 -38.28
CA GLY A 265 -5.17 -3.30 -37.90
C GLY A 265 -6.40 -2.40 -37.72
N LYS A 266 -6.26 -1.06 -37.92
CA LYS A 266 -7.34 -0.09 -37.72
C LYS A 266 -8.03 -0.21 -36.35
N ALA A 267 -7.25 -0.58 -35.34
CA ALA A 267 -7.64 -0.60 -33.94
C ALA A 267 -6.56 0.11 -33.11
N SER A 268 -6.96 0.75 -32.02
CA SER A 268 -6.02 1.39 -31.11
C SER A 268 -5.12 0.34 -30.44
N ILE A 269 -3.90 0.69 -30.11
CA ILE A 269 -2.92 -0.15 -29.40
C ILE A 269 -2.50 0.59 -28.14
N LEU A 270 -2.59 -0.08 -27.00
CA LEU A 270 -2.11 0.41 -25.71
C LEU A 270 -0.98 -0.48 -25.22
N ALA A 271 0.08 0.13 -24.72
CA ALA A 271 1.13 -0.55 -23.97
C ALA A 271 1.32 0.11 -22.61
N ASN A 272 1.56 -0.70 -21.60
CA ASN A 272 1.87 -0.26 -20.25
C ASN A 272 2.93 -1.19 -19.65
N ASP A 273 3.98 -0.59 -19.12
CA ASP A 273 5.14 -1.28 -18.58
C ASP A 273 5.53 -0.64 -17.25
N THR A 274 5.29 -1.32 -16.16
CA THR A 274 5.57 -0.88 -14.79
C THR A 274 6.88 -1.49 -14.31
N HIS A 275 7.90 -0.66 -14.10
CA HIS A 275 9.24 -1.10 -13.70
C HIS A 275 9.38 -1.07 -12.18
N LEU A 276 8.86 -2.08 -11.51
CA LEU A 276 9.01 -2.28 -10.07
C LEU A 276 10.26 -3.13 -9.78
N LEU A 277 10.72 -3.12 -8.53
CA LEU A 277 11.82 -4.01 -8.13
C LEU A 277 11.41 -5.48 -8.31
N LEU A 278 12.40 -6.30 -8.67
CA LEU A 278 12.22 -7.75 -8.75
C LEU A 278 12.19 -8.32 -7.33
N GLU A 279 11.04 -8.80 -6.93
CA GLU A 279 10.82 -9.43 -5.63
C GLU A 279 9.92 -10.66 -5.77
N HIS A 280 9.90 -11.49 -4.74
CA HIS A 280 9.06 -12.68 -4.71
C HIS A 280 8.34 -12.79 -3.35
N PRO A 281 6.99 -12.80 -3.34
CA PRO A 281 6.11 -12.64 -4.48
C PRO A 281 6.14 -11.20 -5.04
N PRO A 282 5.98 -11.02 -6.38
CA PRO A 282 5.92 -9.68 -6.97
C PRO A 282 4.65 -8.94 -6.59
N VAL A 283 4.67 -7.61 -6.69
CA VAL A 283 3.47 -6.77 -6.45
C VAL A 283 2.31 -7.17 -7.36
N TRP A 284 2.60 -7.38 -8.65
CA TRP A 284 1.60 -7.71 -9.65
C TRP A 284 1.31 -9.21 -9.71
N MET A 285 0.04 -9.53 -9.89
CA MET A 285 -0.45 -10.87 -10.20
C MET A 285 -1.23 -10.80 -11.52
N LEU A 286 -0.82 -11.58 -12.51
CA LEU A 286 -1.59 -11.72 -13.75
C LEU A 286 -2.86 -12.54 -13.50
N ILE A 287 -4.00 -12.07 -14.00
CA ILE A 287 -5.26 -12.79 -13.93
C ILE A 287 -6.08 -12.64 -15.22
N GLN A 288 -6.90 -13.62 -15.49
CA GLN A 288 -7.98 -13.56 -16.48
C GLN A 288 -9.28 -13.94 -15.78
N VAL A 289 -10.33 -13.19 -16.02
CA VAL A 289 -11.64 -13.38 -15.39
C VAL A 289 -12.75 -13.34 -16.43
N ALA A 290 -13.77 -14.19 -16.26
CA ALA A 290 -14.94 -14.18 -17.13
C ALA A 290 -16.21 -14.56 -16.37
N ALA A 291 -17.30 -13.82 -16.64
CA ALA A 291 -18.65 -14.15 -16.20
C ALA A 291 -19.62 -13.81 -17.33
N SER A 292 -20.92 -14.10 -17.16
CA SER A 292 -21.92 -13.77 -18.17
C SER A 292 -21.90 -12.28 -18.52
N GLY A 293 -21.52 -11.95 -19.77
CA GLY A 293 -21.45 -10.58 -20.28
C GLY A 293 -20.27 -9.73 -19.77
N TYR A 294 -19.33 -10.32 -19.03
CA TYR A 294 -18.13 -9.66 -18.53
C TYR A 294 -16.89 -10.54 -18.73
N SER A 295 -15.81 -9.95 -19.21
CA SER A 295 -14.49 -10.58 -19.23
C SER A 295 -13.42 -9.51 -19.08
N ALA A 296 -12.35 -9.83 -18.34
CA ALA A 296 -11.20 -8.94 -18.20
C ALA A 296 -9.92 -9.75 -18.06
N GLY A 297 -8.80 -9.14 -18.42
CA GLY A 297 -7.47 -9.71 -18.23
C GLY A 297 -6.44 -8.61 -18.04
N GLY A 298 -5.42 -8.90 -17.24
CA GLY A 298 -4.37 -7.95 -16.93
C GLY A 298 -3.68 -8.24 -15.61
N VAL A 299 -3.18 -7.19 -14.97
CA VAL A 299 -2.55 -7.26 -13.67
C VAL A 299 -3.52 -6.90 -12.55
N ALA A 300 -3.47 -7.64 -11.47
CA ALA A 300 -4.18 -7.42 -10.23
C ALA A 300 -3.19 -7.23 -9.07
N ILE A 301 -3.69 -6.77 -7.94
CA ILE A 301 -2.95 -6.69 -6.67
C ILE A 301 -3.59 -7.65 -5.69
N ALA A 302 -2.76 -8.46 -5.04
CA ALA A 302 -3.23 -9.43 -4.04
C ALA A 302 -4.02 -8.74 -2.92
N GLY A 303 -5.28 -9.13 -2.75
CA GLY A 303 -6.21 -8.52 -1.78
C GLY A 303 -7.22 -7.54 -2.37
N LEU A 304 -7.11 -7.19 -3.68
CA LEU A 304 -8.09 -6.35 -4.37
C LEU A 304 -8.84 -7.18 -5.44
N PRO A 305 -10.17 -7.18 -5.45
CA PRO A 305 -10.93 -7.80 -6.53
C PRO A 305 -10.78 -7.01 -7.83
N GLY A 306 -10.48 -7.69 -8.93
CA GLY A 306 -10.49 -7.12 -10.27
C GLY A 306 -9.12 -6.81 -10.86
N VAL A 307 -9.14 -6.33 -12.11
CA VAL A 307 -7.98 -5.98 -12.92
C VAL A 307 -7.64 -4.50 -12.71
N ILE A 308 -6.44 -4.22 -12.23
CA ILE A 308 -5.97 -2.85 -11.95
C ILE A 308 -5.48 -2.15 -13.22
N ALA A 309 -4.73 -2.87 -14.08
CA ALA A 309 -4.39 -2.42 -15.42
C ALA A 309 -4.56 -3.58 -16.40
N GLY A 310 -5.19 -3.34 -17.54
CA GLY A 310 -5.50 -4.40 -18.49
C GLY A 310 -6.58 -4.02 -19.50
N TYR A 311 -7.47 -4.97 -19.77
CA TYR A 311 -8.56 -4.81 -20.74
C TYR A 311 -9.78 -5.62 -20.34
N ASN A 312 -10.96 -5.23 -20.86
CA ASN A 312 -12.22 -5.93 -20.60
C ASN A 312 -13.00 -6.31 -21.88
N GLY A 313 -12.32 -6.37 -23.04
CA GLY A 313 -12.93 -6.65 -24.34
C GLY A 313 -13.55 -5.43 -25.03
N HIS A 314 -13.74 -4.32 -24.31
CA HIS A 314 -14.28 -3.06 -24.81
C HIS A 314 -13.26 -1.92 -24.75
N VAL A 315 -12.63 -1.78 -23.60
CA VAL A 315 -11.60 -0.78 -23.35
C VAL A 315 -10.36 -1.46 -22.77
N ALA A 316 -9.21 -0.83 -22.99
CA ALA A 316 -7.95 -1.14 -22.35
C ALA A 316 -7.50 0.09 -21.55
N TRP A 317 -6.84 -0.13 -20.40
CA TRP A 317 -6.32 0.92 -19.56
C TRP A 317 -4.97 0.53 -18.97
N GLY A 318 -4.11 1.52 -18.80
CA GLY A 318 -2.79 1.37 -18.20
C GLY A 318 -2.44 2.60 -17.40
N MET A 319 -1.49 2.45 -16.48
CA MET A 319 -1.13 3.50 -15.55
C MET A 319 0.36 3.58 -15.28
N THR A 320 0.82 4.78 -15.00
CA THR A 320 2.13 5.05 -14.44
C THR A 320 1.99 6.00 -13.25
N MET A 321 2.99 6.06 -12.39
CA MET A 321 3.05 7.00 -11.27
C MET A 321 3.27 8.43 -11.78
N VAL A 322 2.59 9.41 -11.19
CA VAL A 322 2.75 10.84 -11.55
C VAL A 322 3.94 11.47 -10.84
N MET A 323 4.41 10.91 -9.74
CA MET A 323 5.42 11.52 -8.85
C MET A 323 4.92 12.87 -8.30
N ALA A 324 3.66 12.90 -7.88
CA ALA A 324 3.01 14.13 -7.42
C ALA A 324 3.55 14.57 -6.06
N ASP A 325 3.66 15.88 -5.89
CA ASP A 325 3.87 16.52 -4.61
C ASP A 325 2.54 16.59 -3.85
N SER A 326 2.28 15.56 -3.03
CA SER A 326 1.00 15.30 -2.39
C SER A 326 1.06 15.21 -0.87
N GLN A 327 2.25 15.40 -0.31
CA GLN A 327 2.49 15.36 1.13
C GLN A 327 3.27 16.62 1.55
N ASP A 328 2.81 17.27 2.60
CA ASP A 328 3.43 18.46 3.17
C ASP A 328 3.82 18.22 4.63
N VAL A 329 4.96 18.77 5.05
CA VAL A 329 5.41 18.81 6.43
C VAL A 329 5.22 20.19 7.02
N PHE A 330 4.34 20.30 8.00
CA PHE A 330 4.13 21.50 8.77
C PHE A 330 4.95 21.44 10.05
N VAL A 331 5.77 22.45 10.28
CA VAL A 331 6.52 22.58 11.52
C VAL A 331 5.69 23.35 12.54
N GLU A 332 5.13 22.62 13.48
CA GLU A 332 4.28 23.16 14.52
C GLU A 332 5.10 23.66 15.70
N LYS A 333 4.88 24.91 16.11
CA LYS A 333 5.43 25.43 17.36
C LYS A 333 4.60 24.92 18.53
N LEU A 334 5.26 24.21 19.46
CA LEU A 334 4.59 23.55 20.58
C LEU A 334 4.95 24.19 21.93
N LYS A 335 4.06 24.07 22.91
CA LYS A 335 4.33 24.32 24.32
C LYS A 335 3.56 23.36 25.22
N GLN A 336 4.07 23.15 26.42
CA GLN A 336 3.38 22.44 27.49
C GLN A 336 2.79 23.44 28.47
N GLU A 337 1.50 23.35 28.75
CA GLU A 337 0.82 24.23 29.70
C GLU A 337 -0.35 23.49 30.37
N GLY A 338 -0.40 23.49 31.71
CA GLY A 338 -1.45 22.82 32.45
C GLY A 338 -1.56 21.31 32.17
N GLY A 339 -0.46 20.62 31.87
CA GLY A 339 -0.43 19.20 31.51
C GLY A 339 -0.95 18.90 30.10
N LYS A 340 -1.18 19.90 29.27
CA LYS A 340 -1.63 19.77 27.89
C LYS A 340 -0.56 20.25 26.92
N THR A 341 -0.45 19.58 25.79
CA THR A 341 0.35 20.07 24.65
C THR A 341 -0.51 21.03 23.84
N LEU A 342 -0.02 22.24 23.62
CA LEU A 342 -0.64 23.26 22.76
C LEU A 342 0.24 23.51 21.54
N TYR A 343 -0.39 23.85 20.42
CA TYR A 343 0.29 24.30 19.20
C TYR A 343 -0.16 25.71 18.81
N LEU A 344 0.73 26.46 18.18
CA LEU A 344 0.44 27.83 17.73
C LEU A 344 -0.17 27.81 16.34
N TYR A 345 -1.38 28.36 16.20
CA TYR A 345 -2.07 28.52 14.92
C TYR A 345 -2.70 29.89 14.80
N LYS A 346 -2.31 30.68 13.80
CA LYS A 346 -2.81 32.06 13.58
C LYS A 346 -2.77 32.91 14.86
N ASP A 347 -1.59 32.91 15.50
CA ASP A 347 -1.29 33.63 16.76
C ASP A 347 -2.10 33.17 17.99
N GLU A 348 -2.84 32.07 17.90
CA GLU A 348 -3.56 31.48 19.02
C GLU A 348 -2.96 30.12 19.43
N TRP A 349 -2.84 29.89 20.75
CA TRP A 349 -2.45 28.59 21.28
C TRP A 349 -3.67 27.69 21.41
N ARG A 350 -3.67 26.58 20.69
CA ARG A 350 -4.74 25.59 20.64
C ARG A 350 -4.27 24.25 21.19
N PRO A 351 -5.14 23.51 21.90
CA PRO A 351 -4.78 22.17 22.36
C PRO A 351 -4.67 21.21 21.17
N VAL A 352 -3.65 20.35 21.18
CA VAL A 352 -3.59 19.21 20.25
C VAL A 352 -4.69 18.23 20.57
N GLN A 353 -5.29 17.64 19.55
CA GLN A 353 -6.18 16.51 19.72
C GLN A 353 -5.35 15.26 20.04
N GLN A 354 -5.87 14.38 20.91
CA GLN A 354 -5.17 13.17 21.33
C GLN A 354 -6.03 11.94 21.08
N ARG A 355 -5.38 10.88 20.61
CA ARG A 355 -5.97 9.58 20.38
C ARG A 355 -5.07 8.49 20.96
N GLU A 356 -5.66 7.59 21.73
CA GLU A 356 -4.96 6.43 22.26
C GLU A 356 -5.02 5.27 21.28
N GLU A 357 -3.89 4.60 21.08
CA GLU A 357 -3.76 3.39 20.28
C GLU A 357 -3.04 2.32 21.08
N ILE A 358 -3.44 1.08 20.91
CA ILE A 358 -2.80 -0.08 21.53
C ILE A 358 -2.04 -0.87 20.48
N LEU A 359 -0.73 -0.97 20.64
CA LEU A 359 0.11 -1.83 19.83
C LEU A 359 0.23 -3.20 20.49
N ARG A 360 -0.09 -4.24 19.74
CA ARG A 360 0.17 -5.63 20.11
C ARG A 360 1.43 -6.07 19.38
N ILE A 361 2.41 -6.52 20.14
CA ILE A 361 3.71 -6.90 19.60
C ILE A 361 3.99 -8.34 20.01
N LYS A 362 4.24 -9.21 19.03
CA LYS A 362 4.54 -10.61 19.31
C LYS A 362 5.69 -10.75 20.30
N GLY A 363 5.45 -11.46 21.40
CA GLY A 363 6.45 -11.71 22.44
C GLY A 363 6.63 -10.58 23.46
N GLU A 364 5.88 -9.48 23.36
CA GLU A 364 5.96 -8.33 24.24
C GLU A 364 4.59 -8.00 24.85
N PRO A 365 4.54 -7.29 25.99
CA PRO A 365 3.31 -6.71 26.50
C PRO A 365 2.74 -5.68 25.54
N ASP A 366 1.41 -5.50 25.56
CA ASP A 366 0.71 -4.45 24.84
C ASP A 366 1.28 -3.07 25.17
N GLN A 367 1.53 -2.26 24.17
CA GLN A 367 2.06 -0.91 24.34
C GLN A 367 1.01 0.13 23.99
N LYS A 368 0.82 1.10 24.88
CA LYS A 368 -0.04 2.25 24.64
C LYS A 368 0.76 3.36 24.01
N ILE A 369 0.29 3.90 22.87
CA ILE A 369 0.82 5.12 22.26
C ILE A 369 -0.26 6.21 22.24
N ILE A 370 0.18 7.47 22.29
CA ILE A 370 -0.69 8.64 22.13
C ILE A 370 -0.35 9.30 20.82
N VAL A 371 -1.28 9.28 19.89
CA VAL A 371 -1.21 10.02 18.65
C VAL A 371 -1.75 11.42 18.91
N GLN A 372 -1.00 12.45 18.53
CA GLN A 372 -1.36 13.84 18.65
C GLN A 372 -1.64 14.41 17.26
N GLU A 373 -2.69 15.22 17.13
CA GLU A 373 -3.13 15.78 15.85
C GLU A 373 -3.32 17.30 15.98
N THR A 374 -2.89 18.05 14.96
CA THR A 374 -3.15 19.47 14.80
C THR A 374 -4.15 19.71 13.66
N VAL A 375 -4.41 20.94 13.31
CA VAL A 375 -5.21 21.29 12.13
C VAL A 375 -4.53 20.83 10.82
N HIS A 376 -3.20 20.71 10.81
CA HIS A 376 -2.44 20.30 9.64
C HIS A 376 -2.24 18.78 9.55
N GLY A 377 -2.69 18.03 10.56
CA GLY A 377 -2.60 16.57 10.55
C GLY A 377 -1.91 15.98 11.79
N PRO A 378 -1.59 14.67 11.76
CA PRO A 378 -0.94 14.00 12.87
C PRO A 378 0.51 14.46 13.05
N LEU A 379 0.91 14.65 14.33
CA LEU A 379 2.30 14.90 14.71
C LEU A 379 3.10 13.59 14.66
N MET A 380 4.14 13.56 13.83
CA MET A 380 4.99 12.39 13.64
C MET A 380 5.96 12.13 14.81
N ASN A 381 6.01 13.01 15.79
CA ASN A 381 6.97 12.96 16.91
C ASN A 381 7.01 11.59 17.61
N ALA A 382 5.87 10.92 17.80
CA ALA A 382 5.81 9.60 18.41
C ALA A 382 6.49 8.51 17.55
N ALA A 383 6.28 8.54 16.22
CA ALA A 383 6.87 7.62 15.27
C ALA A 383 8.38 7.85 15.08
N LEU A 384 8.85 9.09 15.25
CA LEU A 384 10.24 9.47 15.01
C LEU A 384 11.18 9.16 16.18
N ARG A 385 10.65 8.88 17.38
CA ARG A 385 11.48 8.70 18.60
C ARG A 385 12.30 7.41 18.61
N GLY A 386 11.90 6.39 17.84
CA GLY A 386 12.50 5.07 17.93
C GLY A 386 12.28 4.42 19.31
N GLN A 387 12.69 3.18 19.50
CA GLN A 387 12.59 2.51 20.80
C GLN A 387 13.69 1.50 21.08
N ARG A 388 14.00 1.35 22.40
CA ARG A 388 14.69 0.17 22.93
C ARG A 388 13.66 -0.80 23.45
N VAL A 389 13.81 -2.08 23.09
CA VAL A 389 13.03 -3.16 23.64
C VAL A 389 13.99 -4.20 24.20
N ASN A 390 13.80 -4.59 25.46
CA ASN A 390 14.61 -5.60 26.16
C ASN A 390 16.14 -5.33 26.05
N GLU A 391 16.56 -4.06 26.24
CA GLU A 391 17.96 -3.59 26.14
C GLU A 391 18.58 -3.74 24.73
N VAL A 392 17.91 -4.36 23.79
CA VAL A 392 18.35 -4.41 22.39
C VAL A 392 17.90 -3.17 21.67
N MET A 393 18.86 -2.43 21.10
CA MET A 393 18.57 -1.25 20.32
C MET A 393 18.13 -1.69 18.92
N MET A 394 16.81 -1.78 18.71
CA MET A 394 16.26 -2.14 17.40
C MET A 394 16.26 -0.94 16.44
N THR A 395 16.01 0.25 16.98
CA THR A 395 16.10 1.52 16.26
C THR A 395 16.77 2.57 17.14
N PRO A 396 17.56 3.51 16.57
CA PRO A 396 18.15 4.58 17.34
C PRO A 396 17.08 5.40 18.05
N THR A 397 17.20 5.56 19.38
CA THR A 397 16.34 6.49 20.11
C THR A 397 16.80 7.92 19.84
N VAL A 398 15.93 8.74 19.29
CA VAL A 398 16.21 10.14 18.95
C VAL A 398 15.45 11.06 19.90
N LYS A 399 16.16 12.07 20.45
CA LYS A 399 15.53 13.10 21.28
C LYS A 399 14.84 14.11 20.39
N ILE A 400 13.53 13.97 20.23
CA ILE A 400 12.71 14.91 19.46
C ILE A 400 12.47 16.18 20.28
N SER A 401 12.47 17.34 19.61
CA SER A 401 12.19 18.64 20.23
C SER A 401 10.79 18.65 20.88
N ASP A 402 10.70 19.19 22.10
CA ASP A 402 9.41 19.45 22.77
C ASP A 402 8.82 20.83 22.39
N ARG A 403 9.61 21.67 21.68
CA ARG A 403 9.17 22.99 21.20
C ARG A 403 8.57 22.98 19.83
N TYR A 404 8.90 21.95 19.03
CA TYR A 404 8.44 21.82 17.65
C TYR A 404 7.99 20.40 17.38
N GLY A 405 6.99 20.27 16.52
CA GLY A 405 6.48 19.01 16.02
C GLY A 405 6.45 19.04 14.49
N LEU A 406 6.54 17.86 13.87
CA LEU A 406 6.35 17.69 12.45
C LEU A 406 4.95 17.11 12.23
N ALA A 407 4.00 17.92 11.76
CA ALA A 407 2.69 17.46 11.33
C ALA A 407 2.73 17.12 9.84
N VAL A 408 2.13 15.99 9.46
CA VAL A 408 2.07 15.54 8.07
C VAL A 408 0.65 15.65 7.55
N GLN A 409 0.50 16.39 6.46
CA GLN A 409 -0.71 16.44 5.66
C GLN A 409 -0.47 15.70 4.35
N THR A 410 -1.39 14.83 3.95
CA THR A 410 -1.26 14.08 2.70
C THR A 410 -2.63 13.83 2.07
N THR A 411 -2.71 13.99 0.76
CA THR A 411 -3.92 13.66 0.00
C THR A 411 -4.06 12.16 -0.22
N ALA A 412 -2.96 11.39 -0.11
CA ALA A 412 -2.94 9.94 -0.31
C ALA A 412 -3.82 9.15 0.67
N VAL A 413 -4.05 9.68 1.88
CA VAL A 413 -4.91 9.03 2.88
C VAL A 413 -6.28 9.69 3.01
N THR A 414 -6.64 10.59 2.10
CA THR A 414 -7.96 11.24 2.09
C THR A 414 -9.00 10.28 1.53
N ALA A 415 -10.08 10.05 2.27
CA ALA A 415 -11.18 9.20 1.82
C ALA A 415 -11.97 9.87 0.68
N ASP A 416 -12.13 9.16 -0.42
CA ASP A 416 -12.85 9.61 -1.60
C ASP A 416 -13.54 8.43 -2.33
N LYS A 417 -13.89 8.62 -3.59
CA LYS A 417 -14.53 7.60 -4.42
C LYS A 417 -13.57 6.83 -5.33
N SER A 418 -12.26 6.90 -5.13
CA SER A 418 -11.28 6.28 -6.04
C SER A 418 -11.52 4.78 -6.24
N VAL A 419 -11.79 4.02 -5.18
CA VAL A 419 -12.08 2.58 -5.28
C VAL A 419 -13.31 2.30 -6.14
N GLU A 420 -14.39 3.05 -5.93
CA GLU A 420 -15.61 2.97 -6.74
C GLU A 420 -15.32 3.27 -8.21
N ARG A 421 -14.46 4.25 -8.47
CA ARG A 421 -14.09 4.66 -9.83
C ARG A 421 -13.28 3.59 -10.55
N PHE A 422 -12.31 2.96 -9.89
CA PHE A 422 -11.60 1.80 -10.46
C PHE A 422 -12.53 0.62 -10.76
N PHE A 423 -13.47 0.35 -9.87
CA PHE A 423 -14.47 -0.68 -10.10
C PHE A 423 -15.32 -0.37 -11.36
N ARG A 424 -15.77 0.87 -11.53
CA ARG A 424 -16.53 1.31 -12.71
C ARG A 424 -15.69 1.31 -13.98
N LEU A 425 -14.39 1.62 -13.90
CA LEU A 425 -13.47 1.53 -15.04
C LEU A 425 -13.38 0.09 -15.56
N GLY A 426 -13.26 -0.90 -14.67
CA GLY A 426 -13.28 -2.32 -15.06
C GLY A 426 -14.56 -2.75 -15.77
N GLN A 427 -15.68 -2.05 -15.56
CA GLN A 427 -17.00 -2.32 -16.18
C GLN A 427 -17.28 -1.46 -17.42
N ALA A 428 -16.39 -0.52 -17.78
CA ALA A 428 -16.61 0.39 -18.90
C ALA A 428 -16.75 -0.37 -20.23
N ARG A 429 -17.70 0.06 -21.08
CA ARG A 429 -18.00 -0.61 -22.36
C ARG A 429 -17.61 0.21 -23.59
N ASP A 430 -17.18 1.45 -23.40
CA ASP A 430 -16.73 2.36 -24.42
C ASP A 430 -15.81 3.44 -23.84
N PHE A 431 -15.24 4.26 -24.71
CA PHE A 431 -14.34 5.35 -24.34
C PHE A 431 -14.98 6.33 -23.35
N ALA A 432 -16.22 6.77 -23.60
CA ALA A 432 -16.90 7.78 -22.79
C ALA A 432 -17.17 7.29 -21.36
N THR A 433 -17.56 6.01 -21.21
CA THR A 433 -17.78 5.42 -19.89
C THR A 433 -16.46 5.18 -19.14
N ALA A 434 -15.36 4.88 -19.84
CA ALA A 434 -14.03 4.80 -19.23
C ALA A 434 -13.54 6.16 -18.75
N GLU A 435 -13.65 7.21 -19.59
CA GLU A 435 -13.30 8.59 -19.25
C GLU A 435 -14.07 9.06 -18.00
N LYS A 436 -15.38 8.86 -17.99
CA LYS A 436 -16.24 9.21 -16.85
C LYS A 436 -15.88 8.44 -15.57
N ALA A 437 -15.46 7.18 -15.70
CA ALA A 437 -15.04 6.38 -14.57
C ALA A 437 -13.76 6.93 -13.91
N MET A 438 -12.87 7.57 -14.63
CA MET A 438 -11.65 8.17 -14.10
C MET A 438 -11.85 9.54 -13.47
N GLU A 439 -12.95 10.23 -13.77
CA GLU A 439 -13.29 11.49 -13.12
C GLU A 439 -13.48 11.29 -11.61
N GLY A 440 -12.82 12.12 -10.78
CA GLY A 440 -12.97 12.09 -9.34
C GLY A 440 -12.18 10.98 -8.62
N ILE A 441 -11.19 10.37 -9.29
CA ILE A 441 -10.12 9.61 -8.64
C ILE A 441 -9.18 10.63 -7.99
N GLY A 442 -9.26 10.81 -6.68
CA GLY A 442 -8.53 11.85 -5.94
C GLY A 442 -7.45 11.31 -5.01
N ALA A 443 -7.63 10.13 -4.41
CA ALA A 443 -6.68 9.61 -3.42
C ALA A 443 -5.40 9.06 -4.04
N ILE A 444 -5.44 8.60 -5.29
CA ILE A 444 -4.29 7.99 -5.96
C ILE A 444 -3.84 8.80 -7.18
N HIS A 445 -2.54 9.09 -7.25
CA HIS A 445 -1.93 9.95 -8.26
C HIS A 445 -1.35 9.11 -9.39
N LEU A 446 -2.13 8.97 -10.47
CA LEU A 446 -1.77 8.14 -11.61
C LEU A 446 -1.85 8.93 -12.92
N ASN A 447 -0.93 8.62 -13.80
CA ASN A 447 -0.97 8.99 -15.19
C ASN A 447 -1.61 7.84 -15.97
N MET A 448 -2.90 7.96 -16.27
CA MET A 448 -3.73 6.94 -16.90
C MET A 448 -3.77 7.14 -18.42
N VAL A 449 -3.52 6.07 -19.17
CA VAL A 449 -3.86 6.01 -20.59
C VAL A 449 -4.96 4.97 -20.79
N PHE A 450 -5.87 5.24 -21.72
CA PHE A 450 -6.96 4.32 -22.01
C PHE A 450 -7.38 4.39 -23.48
N ALA A 451 -7.98 3.34 -23.96
CA ALA A 451 -8.39 3.25 -25.34
C ALA A 451 -9.58 2.32 -25.52
N ASP A 452 -10.49 2.66 -26.43
CA ASP A 452 -11.35 1.69 -27.09
C ASP A 452 -10.82 1.39 -28.50
N LYS A 453 -11.57 0.67 -29.31
CA LYS A 453 -11.13 0.30 -30.66
C LYS A 453 -10.80 1.51 -31.53
N ALA A 454 -11.46 2.65 -31.36
CA ALA A 454 -11.37 3.84 -32.23
C ALA A 454 -10.66 5.02 -31.54
N ASN A 455 -10.86 5.18 -30.26
CA ASN A 455 -10.47 6.36 -29.50
C ASN A 455 -9.32 6.06 -28.52
N ILE A 456 -8.51 7.08 -28.24
CA ILE A 456 -7.45 7.05 -27.25
C ILE A 456 -7.61 8.22 -26.29
N GLY A 457 -7.29 8.03 -25.02
CA GLY A 457 -7.39 9.05 -23.98
C GLY A 457 -6.21 9.02 -23.02
N TRP A 458 -6.04 10.15 -22.35
CA TRP A 458 -5.08 10.34 -21.29
C TRP A 458 -5.71 11.20 -20.19
N GLN A 459 -5.54 10.77 -18.94
CA GLN A 459 -6.06 11.42 -17.76
C GLN A 459 -5.05 11.33 -16.62
N VAL A 460 -4.71 12.46 -16.02
CA VAL A 460 -4.01 12.50 -14.74
C VAL A 460 -5.05 12.47 -13.62
N THR A 461 -4.87 11.56 -12.66
CA THR A 461 -5.73 11.44 -11.48
C THR A 461 -5.02 11.97 -10.24
N GLY A 462 -5.75 12.16 -9.15
CA GLY A 462 -5.23 12.62 -7.87
C GLY A 462 -5.76 14.00 -7.48
N SER A 463 -5.77 14.24 -6.18
CA SER A 463 -6.04 15.56 -5.59
C SER A 463 -4.71 16.23 -5.25
N TYR A 464 -4.50 17.43 -5.73
CA TYR A 464 -3.26 18.17 -5.56
C TYR A 464 -3.45 19.29 -4.53
N PRO A 465 -2.54 19.46 -3.56
CA PRO A 465 -2.58 20.56 -2.63
C PRO A 465 -2.49 21.91 -3.35
N LEU A 466 -3.27 22.88 -2.92
CA LEU A 466 -3.10 24.29 -3.30
C LEU A 466 -2.21 24.94 -2.23
N ARG A 467 -1.07 25.49 -2.64
CA ARG A 467 -0.09 26.17 -1.80
C ARG A 467 -0.09 27.67 -2.02
#